data_b4827385e1842f4a90d441163e8daaf7
#
_entry.id   b4827385e1842f4a90d441163e8daaf7
#
_cell.length_a   1.000
_cell.length_b   1.000
_cell.length_c   1.000
_cell.angle_alpha   90.00
_cell.angle_beta   90.00
_cell.angle_gamma   90.00
#
_symmetry.space_group_name_H-M   'P 1'
#
loop_
_entity.id
_entity.type
_entity.pdbx_description
1 polymer ?
#
loop_
_entity_poly.entity_id
_entity_poly.type
_entity_poly.pdbx_seq_one_letter_code
_entity_poly.pdbx_strand_id
1 'polypeptide(L)'
;TGWYFFQKGEKFTGIAKDASGEKYFVDGKYANGLYNEKLYKDGIETEGEVYINGLFFDKDKKLANGWYYDGIEELYFENGSKYTGVLEGKFLVDGKYANKYYDGKYYKDGEEIEIPDSMLIEEGIKAYNFDDDKYYTGCWLYSAASGLYSKGISITPPELLKLLPNTGDPRTGVMGNPKEHLYQGVFPACYPSALVPVLKKFVPTIEDFSGASFEDIKLQLSQGHTVQIWLSRVIPSNIINVGDGETIIASAWYHSVLLIGYNDKGFYHIEAVNQNKKVFLDFEKSLSQYEVFGRKAILYK
;
A
#
# COMPACT_ATOMS: atom_id res chain seq x y z
N THR A 1 0.58 -5.37 29.38
CA THR A 1 -0.29 -5.97 30.42
C THR A 1 -1.23 -6.96 29.76
N GLY A 2 -0.93 -8.27 29.84
CA GLY A 2 -1.75 -9.32 29.28
C GLY A 2 -2.61 -9.99 30.36
N TRP A 3 -3.72 -10.58 29.94
CA TRP A 3 -4.55 -11.44 30.78
C TRP A 3 -3.85 -12.79 30.99
N TYR A 4 -3.93 -13.32 32.24
CA TYR A 4 -3.43 -14.63 32.61
C TYR A 4 -4.52 -15.45 33.30
N PHE A 5 -4.62 -16.73 32.96
CA PHE A 5 -5.47 -17.67 33.64
C PHE A 5 -4.71 -18.29 34.83
N PHE A 6 -5.28 -18.21 36.03
CA PHE A 6 -4.73 -18.76 37.24
C PHE A 6 -5.64 -19.84 37.79
N GLN A 7 -5.05 -20.90 38.30
CA GLN A 7 -5.75 -21.93 39.06
C GLN A 7 -5.02 -22.15 40.40
N LYS A 8 -5.75 -22.03 41.51
CA LYS A 8 -5.19 -22.14 42.89
C LYS A 8 -4.00 -21.21 43.15
N GLY A 9 -3.99 -20.02 42.54
CA GLY A 9 -2.96 -19.01 42.72
C GLY A 9 -1.71 -19.14 41.82
N GLU A 10 -1.65 -20.17 41.00
CA GLU A 10 -0.56 -20.39 40.04
C GLU A 10 -1.04 -20.22 38.59
N LYS A 11 -0.12 -19.85 37.70
CA LYS A 11 -0.41 -19.80 36.26
C LYS A 11 -0.72 -21.21 35.74
N PHE A 12 -1.84 -21.34 35.07
CA PHE A 12 -2.36 -22.64 34.66
C PHE A 12 -1.80 -23.07 33.31
N THR A 13 -1.47 -24.39 33.21
CA THR A 13 -1.19 -25.04 31.93
C THR A 13 -2.13 -26.25 31.80
N GLY A 14 -2.90 -26.29 30.71
CA GLY A 14 -3.89 -27.31 30.44
C GLY A 14 -5.15 -26.78 29.78
N ILE A 15 -6.17 -27.64 29.69
CA ILE A 15 -7.49 -27.30 29.15
C ILE A 15 -8.34 -26.68 30.27
N ALA A 16 -8.87 -25.49 30.02
CA ALA A 16 -9.83 -24.84 30.90
C ALA A 16 -10.88 -24.06 30.09
N LYS A 17 -12.03 -23.78 30.73
CA LYS A 17 -13.14 -23.07 30.14
C LYS A 17 -13.07 -21.59 30.53
N ASP A 18 -13.08 -20.71 29.55
CA ASP A 18 -13.27 -19.27 29.75
C ASP A 18 -14.66 -18.83 29.21
N ALA A 19 -14.89 -17.51 29.12
CA ALA A 19 -16.14 -16.94 28.61
C ALA A 19 -16.42 -17.28 27.13
N SER A 20 -15.36 -17.63 26.37
CA SER A 20 -15.45 -17.95 24.93
C SER A 20 -15.47 -19.45 24.66
N GLY A 21 -15.39 -20.30 25.70
CA GLY A 21 -15.41 -21.75 25.61
C GLY A 21 -14.16 -22.44 26.14
N GLU A 22 -13.96 -23.68 25.71
CA GLU A 22 -12.83 -24.51 26.14
C GLU A 22 -11.56 -24.10 25.37
N LYS A 23 -10.46 -23.87 26.11
CA LYS A 23 -9.18 -23.42 25.56
C LYS A 23 -8.02 -24.17 26.22
N TYR A 24 -6.93 -24.32 25.47
CA TYR A 24 -5.66 -24.80 26.03
C TYR A 24 -4.80 -23.59 26.44
N PHE A 25 -4.31 -23.64 27.66
CA PHE A 25 -3.46 -22.62 28.26
C PHE A 25 -2.05 -23.14 28.46
N VAL A 26 -1.07 -22.28 28.33
CA VAL A 26 0.34 -22.51 28.67
C VAL A 26 0.83 -21.33 29.51
N ASP A 27 1.28 -21.60 30.72
CA ASP A 27 1.73 -20.59 31.68
C ASP A 27 0.71 -19.43 31.83
N GLY A 28 -0.58 -19.77 31.89
CA GLY A 28 -1.70 -18.85 32.07
C GLY A 28 -2.11 -18.06 30.82
N LYS A 29 -1.48 -18.26 29.68
CA LYS A 29 -1.84 -17.62 28.40
C LYS A 29 -2.48 -18.63 27.47
N TYR A 30 -3.27 -18.16 26.49
CA TYR A 30 -3.70 -19.02 25.40
C TYR A 30 -2.49 -19.63 24.69
N ALA A 31 -2.56 -20.93 24.44
CA ALA A 31 -1.53 -21.63 23.69
C ALA A 31 -1.48 -21.11 22.23
N ASN A 32 -0.28 -20.79 21.77
CA ASN A 32 0.00 -20.39 20.41
C ASN A 32 1.28 -21.10 19.95
N GLY A 33 1.15 -22.12 19.11
CA GLY A 33 2.24 -22.98 18.65
C GLY A 33 1.96 -24.47 18.87
N LEU A 34 3.02 -25.27 18.74
CA LEU A 34 2.95 -26.73 18.89
C LEU A 34 3.15 -27.13 20.36
N TYR A 35 2.17 -27.80 20.94
CA TYR A 35 2.20 -28.36 22.30
C TYR A 35 1.61 -29.77 22.31
N ASN A 36 2.33 -30.72 22.87
CA ASN A 36 1.91 -32.12 22.91
C ASN A 36 1.42 -32.67 21.56
N GLU A 37 2.21 -32.44 20.51
CA GLU A 37 1.92 -32.85 19.12
C GLU A 37 0.65 -32.23 18.51
N LYS A 38 0.06 -31.23 19.16
CA LYS A 38 -1.11 -30.48 18.70
C LYS A 38 -0.77 -29.02 18.46
N LEU A 39 -1.28 -28.50 17.36
CA LEU A 39 -1.08 -27.11 17.00
C LEU A 39 -2.24 -26.27 17.55
N TYR A 40 -1.93 -25.18 18.24
CA TYR A 40 -2.91 -24.28 18.85
C TYR A 40 -2.75 -22.86 18.33
N LYS A 41 -3.87 -22.21 18.07
CA LYS A 41 -3.98 -20.77 17.81
C LYS A 41 -5.01 -20.17 18.74
N ASP A 42 -4.59 -19.21 19.58
CA ASP A 42 -5.41 -18.58 20.61
C ASP A 42 -6.15 -19.60 21.50
N GLY A 43 -5.43 -20.66 21.91
CA GLY A 43 -5.90 -21.73 22.76
C GLY A 43 -6.83 -22.74 22.09
N ILE A 44 -7.13 -22.59 20.81
CA ILE A 44 -7.95 -23.53 20.02
C ILE A 44 -7.03 -24.46 19.24
N GLU A 45 -7.28 -25.76 19.32
CA GLU A 45 -6.59 -26.73 18.46
C GLU A 45 -6.93 -26.42 16.99
N THR A 46 -5.90 -26.36 16.15
CA THR A 46 -6.03 -26.08 14.73
C THR A 46 -5.22 -27.09 13.91
N GLU A 47 -5.57 -27.24 12.65
CA GLU A 47 -4.79 -28.02 11.69
C GLU A 47 -3.74 -27.12 11.00
N GLY A 48 -2.86 -27.71 10.19
CA GLY A 48 -1.76 -27.01 9.54
C GLY A 48 -2.17 -25.98 8.48
N GLU A 49 -1.17 -25.44 7.78
CA GLU A 49 -1.30 -24.32 6.82
C GLU A 49 -1.85 -23.05 7.47
N VAL A 50 -1.25 -22.67 8.58
CA VAL A 50 -1.72 -21.56 9.41
C VAL A 50 -0.57 -20.72 9.95
N TYR A 51 -0.79 -19.39 10.04
CA TYR A 51 0.11 -18.50 10.77
C TYR A 51 -0.18 -18.49 12.27
N ILE A 52 0.86 -18.73 13.05
CA ILE A 52 0.84 -18.61 14.51
C ILE A 52 2.08 -17.82 14.95
N ASN A 53 1.89 -16.71 15.65
CA ASN A 53 2.97 -15.82 16.11
C ASN A 53 3.95 -15.40 14.98
N GLY A 54 3.44 -15.18 13.76
CA GLY A 54 4.25 -14.76 12.63
C GLY A 54 4.98 -15.90 11.90
N LEU A 55 4.88 -17.13 12.36
CA LEU A 55 5.44 -18.31 11.71
C LEU A 55 4.36 -19.12 11.00
N PHE A 56 4.63 -19.59 9.80
CA PHE A 56 3.74 -20.44 9.02
C PHE A 56 4.05 -21.92 9.30
N PHE A 57 3.00 -22.68 9.64
CA PHE A 57 3.07 -24.13 9.86
C PHE A 57 2.42 -24.84 8.68
N ASP A 58 3.08 -25.90 8.20
CA ASP A 58 2.57 -26.73 7.12
C ASP A 58 1.47 -27.72 7.60
N LYS A 59 0.90 -28.47 6.67
CA LYS A 59 -0.14 -29.49 6.98
C LYS A 59 0.30 -30.57 7.96
N ASP A 60 1.61 -30.82 8.08
CA ASP A 60 2.18 -31.79 9.01
C ASP A 60 2.51 -31.15 10.37
N LYS A 61 2.03 -29.92 10.62
CA LYS A 61 2.24 -29.13 11.84
C LYS A 61 3.72 -28.80 12.10
N LYS A 62 4.54 -28.76 11.06
CA LYS A 62 5.95 -28.34 11.10
C LYS A 62 6.08 -26.91 10.58
N LEU A 63 7.16 -26.25 10.97
CA LEU A 63 7.54 -24.98 10.36
C LEU A 63 7.76 -25.17 8.86
N ALA A 64 7.06 -24.37 8.05
CA ALA A 64 7.09 -24.50 6.60
C ALA A 64 8.49 -24.24 6.03
N ASN A 65 8.89 -25.07 5.07
CA ASN A 65 10.11 -24.93 4.29
C ASN A 65 9.80 -25.24 2.83
N GLY A 66 9.88 -24.23 1.95
CA GLY A 66 9.51 -24.34 0.55
C GLY A 66 8.37 -23.40 0.14
N TRP A 67 7.77 -23.69 -0.99
CA TRP A 67 6.63 -22.93 -1.53
C TRP A 67 5.31 -23.40 -0.91
N TYR A 68 4.54 -22.44 -0.39
CA TYR A 68 3.20 -22.69 0.18
C TYR A 68 2.25 -21.55 -0.20
N TYR A 69 0.98 -21.90 -0.39
CA TYR A 69 -0.11 -20.94 -0.55
C TYR A 69 -0.63 -20.52 0.82
N ASP A 70 -0.54 -19.23 1.17
CA ASP A 70 -0.90 -18.74 2.51
C ASP A 70 -2.39 -18.35 2.65
N GLY A 71 -3.21 -18.68 1.65
CA GLY A 71 -4.61 -18.32 1.56
C GLY A 71 -4.86 -17.09 0.68
N ILE A 72 -3.80 -16.38 0.28
CA ILE A 72 -3.83 -15.17 -0.57
C ILE A 72 -2.96 -15.38 -1.80
N GLU A 73 -1.74 -15.89 -1.62
CA GLU A 73 -0.73 -16.01 -2.64
C GLU A 73 0.29 -17.11 -2.33
N GLU A 74 1.09 -17.50 -3.32
CA GLU A 74 2.17 -18.48 -3.15
C GLU A 74 3.44 -17.77 -2.66
N LEU A 75 4.01 -18.25 -1.55
CA LEU A 75 5.18 -17.69 -0.89
C LEU A 75 6.19 -18.78 -0.53
N TYR A 76 7.48 -18.44 -0.61
CA TYR A 76 8.55 -19.32 -0.13
C TYR A 76 8.86 -19.04 1.34
N PHE A 77 8.88 -20.11 2.13
CA PHE A 77 9.20 -20.06 3.55
C PHE A 77 10.50 -20.81 3.86
N GLU A 78 11.20 -20.32 4.85
CA GLU A 78 12.32 -21.00 5.49
C GLU A 78 12.09 -20.95 7.00
N ASN A 79 12.02 -22.15 7.63
CA ASN A 79 11.72 -22.29 9.06
C ASN A 79 10.47 -21.50 9.50
N GLY A 80 9.41 -21.55 8.70
CA GLY A 80 8.14 -20.88 8.95
C GLY A 80 8.12 -19.38 8.69
N SER A 81 9.26 -18.77 8.39
CA SER A 81 9.36 -17.33 8.06
C SER A 81 9.38 -17.13 6.55
N LYS A 82 8.83 -16.03 6.08
CA LYS A 82 8.95 -15.63 4.67
C LYS A 82 10.42 -15.40 4.35
N TYR A 83 10.91 -16.07 3.31
CA TYR A 83 12.32 -16.05 2.95
C TYR A 83 12.70 -14.76 2.22
N THR A 84 13.87 -14.20 2.55
CA THR A 84 14.52 -13.15 1.78
C THR A 84 15.95 -13.59 1.48
N GLY A 85 16.30 -13.71 0.19
CA GLY A 85 17.60 -14.19 -0.25
C GLY A 85 17.56 -14.77 -1.66
N VAL A 86 18.65 -15.42 -2.06
CA VAL A 86 18.75 -16.06 -3.37
C VAL A 86 18.30 -17.51 -3.30
N LEU A 87 17.32 -17.86 -4.12
CA LEU A 87 16.84 -19.22 -4.33
C LEU A 87 16.95 -19.56 -5.81
N GLU A 88 17.73 -20.61 -6.14
CA GLU A 88 17.91 -21.09 -7.53
C GLU A 88 18.32 -19.98 -8.51
N GLY A 89 19.17 -19.04 -8.05
CA GLY A 89 19.67 -17.92 -8.87
C GLY A 89 18.75 -16.72 -8.96
N LYS A 90 17.56 -16.75 -8.33
CA LYS A 90 16.61 -15.64 -8.26
C LYS A 90 16.53 -15.07 -6.87
N PHE A 91 16.43 -13.76 -6.76
CA PHE A 91 16.33 -13.07 -5.48
C PHE A 91 14.87 -12.96 -5.03
N LEU A 92 14.59 -13.37 -3.81
CA LEU A 92 13.30 -13.25 -3.17
C LEU A 92 13.34 -12.19 -2.07
N VAL A 93 12.21 -11.52 -1.89
CA VAL A 93 11.94 -10.63 -0.75
C VAL A 93 10.59 -11.01 -0.17
N ASP A 94 10.57 -11.28 1.14
CA ASP A 94 9.35 -11.69 1.87
C ASP A 94 8.62 -12.87 1.21
N GLY A 95 9.38 -13.85 0.72
CA GLY A 95 8.88 -15.06 0.10
C GLY A 95 8.47 -14.95 -1.37
N LYS A 96 8.63 -13.80 -2.00
CA LYS A 96 8.27 -13.56 -3.42
C LYS A 96 9.49 -13.24 -4.26
N TYR A 97 9.46 -13.56 -5.54
CA TYR A 97 10.44 -13.03 -6.48
C TYR A 97 10.42 -11.50 -6.46
N ALA A 98 11.58 -10.90 -6.27
CA ALA A 98 11.71 -9.45 -6.12
C ALA A 98 11.33 -8.71 -7.41
N ASN A 99 10.45 -7.73 -7.28
CA ASN A 99 10.07 -6.75 -8.30
C ASN A 99 10.23 -5.35 -7.70
N LYS A 100 11.45 -5.03 -7.25
CA LYS A 100 11.73 -3.81 -6.50
C LYS A 100 13.22 -3.49 -6.46
N TYR A 101 13.55 -2.28 -6.00
CA TYR A 101 14.90 -1.93 -5.58
C TYR A 101 15.20 -2.53 -4.20
N TYR A 102 16.34 -3.21 -4.08
CA TYR A 102 16.79 -3.79 -2.82
C TYR A 102 18.32 -3.83 -2.78
N ASP A 103 18.90 -3.33 -1.69
CA ASP A 103 20.34 -3.34 -1.40
C ASP A 103 21.22 -2.86 -2.58
N GLY A 104 20.88 -1.70 -3.16
CA GLY A 104 21.65 -1.09 -4.25
C GLY A 104 21.35 -1.63 -5.66
N LYS A 105 20.40 -2.58 -5.80
CA LYS A 105 20.13 -3.28 -7.06
C LYS A 105 18.64 -3.25 -7.41
N TYR A 106 18.36 -3.29 -8.71
CA TYR A 106 16.98 -3.42 -9.20
C TYR A 106 16.71 -4.88 -9.57
N TYR A 107 15.53 -5.36 -9.20
CA TYR A 107 15.09 -6.72 -9.51
C TYR A 107 13.76 -6.72 -10.24
N LYS A 108 13.64 -7.63 -11.23
CA LYS A 108 12.40 -7.97 -11.91
C LYS A 108 12.27 -9.49 -11.96
N ASP A 109 11.17 -10.01 -11.41
CA ASP A 109 10.90 -11.46 -11.31
C ASP A 109 12.07 -12.24 -10.68
N GLY A 110 12.73 -11.60 -9.68
CA GLY A 110 13.89 -12.12 -8.97
C GLY A 110 15.22 -11.98 -9.71
N GLU A 111 15.25 -11.54 -10.94
CA GLU A 111 16.46 -11.31 -11.73
C GLU A 111 16.97 -9.89 -11.52
N GLU A 112 18.29 -9.74 -11.30
CA GLU A 112 18.94 -8.43 -11.26
C GLU A 112 18.90 -7.80 -12.65
N ILE A 113 18.46 -6.54 -12.72
CA ILE A 113 18.39 -5.78 -13.96
C ILE A 113 19.05 -4.41 -13.81
N GLU A 114 19.47 -3.84 -14.91
CA GLU A 114 19.84 -2.43 -15.00
C GLU A 114 18.64 -1.62 -15.54
N ILE A 115 18.49 -0.39 -15.06
CA ILE A 115 17.52 0.56 -15.60
C ILE A 115 18.25 1.75 -16.21
N PRO A 116 17.71 2.44 -17.23
CA PRO A 116 18.37 3.60 -17.83
C PRO A 116 18.49 4.75 -16.80
N ASP A 117 19.55 5.57 -16.94
CA ASP A 117 19.79 6.74 -16.09
C ASP A 117 18.67 7.78 -16.20
N SER A 118 17.97 7.79 -17.31
CA SER A 118 16.82 8.68 -17.53
C SER A 118 15.82 8.05 -18.50
N MET A 119 14.55 8.37 -18.30
CA MET A 119 13.48 7.96 -19.21
C MET A 119 12.28 8.91 -19.14
N LEU A 120 11.46 8.91 -20.18
CA LEU A 120 10.26 9.72 -20.26
C LEU A 120 9.19 8.99 -21.09
N ILE A 121 8.01 8.82 -20.51
CA ILE A 121 6.83 8.32 -21.19
C ILE A 121 6.15 9.51 -21.87
N GLU A 122 6.12 9.54 -23.18
CA GLU A 122 5.53 10.63 -23.98
C GLU A 122 4.20 10.23 -24.64
N GLU A 123 4.11 8.98 -25.06
CA GLU A 123 2.91 8.44 -25.71
C GLU A 123 1.84 8.05 -24.67
N GLY A 124 0.58 8.23 -25.06
CA GLY A 124 -0.54 7.87 -24.20
C GLY A 124 -0.70 8.75 -22.94
N ILE A 125 -0.06 9.91 -22.91
CA ILE A 125 -0.11 10.82 -21.76
C ILE A 125 -1.06 11.99 -22.05
N LYS A 126 -1.98 12.23 -21.11
CA LYS A 126 -2.89 13.39 -21.13
C LYS A 126 -3.01 13.98 -19.73
N ALA A 127 -2.77 15.26 -19.58
CA ALA A 127 -3.13 15.99 -18.37
C ALA A 127 -4.53 16.58 -18.53
N TYR A 128 -5.44 16.23 -17.63
CA TYR A 128 -6.72 16.93 -17.49
C TYR A 128 -6.52 18.22 -16.72
N ASN A 129 -7.24 19.31 -17.11
CA ASN A 129 -7.05 20.65 -16.59
C ASN A 129 -8.18 21.03 -15.61
N PHE A 130 -7.85 21.76 -14.54
CA PHE A 130 -8.81 22.37 -13.62
C PHE A 130 -9.79 23.34 -14.31
N ASP A 131 -9.34 24.06 -15.33
CA ASP A 131 -10.16 25.08 -16.02
C ASP A 131 -11.39 24.47 -16.69
N ASP A 132 -11.32 23.18 -17.09
CA ASP A 132 -12.42 22.51 -17.77
C ASP A 132 -13.60 22.24 -16.82
N ASP A 133 -13.33 21.81 -15.56
CA ASP A 133 -14.34 21.30 -14.64
C ASP A 133 -14.42 22.07 -13.31
N LYS A 134 -13.46 22.94 -13.02
CA LYS A 134 -13.37 23.79 -11.81
C LYS A 134 -13.30 23.01 -10.48
N TYR A 135 -12.69 21.82 -10.47
CA TYR A 135 -12.40 21.08 -9.24
C TYR A 135 -11.00 21.46 -8.70
N TYR A 136 -10.84 22.70 -8.26
CA TYR A 136 -9.53 23.30 -7.92
C TYR A 136 -8.76 22.60 -6.79
N THR A 137 -9.41 21.76 -5.98
CA THR A 137 -8.78 20.94 -4.94
C THR A 137 -8.80 19.45 -5.29
N GLY A 138 -9.09 19.13 -6.54
CA GLY A 138 -9.20 17.77 -7.06
C GLY A 138 -7.93 17.22 -7.68
N CYS A 139 -6.72 17.67 -7.32
CA CYS A 139 -5.46 17.23 -7.94
C CYS A 139 -5.33 15.71 -8.01
N TRP A 140 -5.75 14.99 -6.96
CA TRP A 140 -5.77 13.53 -6.90
C TRP A 140 -6.71 12.90 -7.94
N LEU A 141 -7.84 13.53 -8.22
CA LEU A 141 -8.85 13.08 -9.18
C LEU A 141 -8.35 13.26 -10.63
N TYR A 142 -7.76 14.40 -10.92
CA TYR A 142 -7.17 14.68 -12.24
C TYR A 142 -5.99 13.77 -12.53
N SER A 143 -5.11 13.58 -11.55
CA SER A 143 -3.98 12.64 -11.68
C SER A 143 -4.46 11.20 -11.89
N ALA A 144 -5.55 10.78 -11.21
CA ALA A 144 -6.14 9.45 -11.39
C ALA A 144 -6.75 9.28 -12.80
N ALA A 145 -7.48 10.27 -13.30
CA ALA A 145 -8.01 10.26 -14.66
C ALA A 145 -6.89 10.22 -15.71
N SER A 146 -5.80 10.97 -15.49
CA SER A 146 -4.60 10.94 -16.35
C SER A 146 -3.88 9.59 -16.29
N GLY A 147 -3.81 8.96 -15.11
CA GLY A 147 -3.29 7.60 -14.94
C GLY A 147 -4.11 6.55 -15.69
N LEU A 148 -5.43 6.63 -15.64
CA LEU A 148 -6.30 5.75 -16.44
C LEU A 148 -6.11 6.00 -17.95
N TYR A 149 -5.94 7.26 -18.36
CA TYR A 149 -5.68 7.59 -19.76
C TYR A 149 -4.39 6.94 -20.27
N SER A 150 -3.34 6.89 -19.45
CA SER A 150 -2.09 6.20 -19.81
C SER A 150 -2.26 4.69 -20.06
N LYS A 151 -3.41 4.13 -19.68
CA LYS A 151 -3.83 2.74 -19.93
C LYS A 151 -4.91 2.61 -21.01
N GLY A 152 -5.13 3.68 -21.79
CA GLY A 152 -6.12 3.70 -22.88
C GLY A 152 -7.57 3.90 -22.41
N ILE A 153 -7.81 4.20 -21.14
CA ILE A 153 -9.14 4.45 -20.59
C ILE A 153 -9.41 5.95 -20.56
N SER A 154 -10.34 6.40 -21.39
CA SER A 154 -10.77 7.80 -21.41
C SER A 154 -11.97 8.00 -20.50
N ILE A 155 -11.74 8.57 -19.34
CA ILE A 155 -12.75 8.98 -18.37
C ILE A 155 -12.43 10.39 -17.87
N THR A 156 -13.43 11.25 -17.79
CA THR A 156 -13.23 12.61 -17.26
C THR A 156 -13.19 12.61 -15.73
N PRO A 157 -12.51 13.59 -15.10
CA PRO A 157 -12.53 13.74 -13.65
C PRO A 157 -13.94 13.77 -13.03
N PRO A 158 -14.94 14.50 -13.58
CA PRO A 158 -16.31 14.46 -13.07
C PRO A 158 -16.98 13.09 -13.17
N GLU A 159 -16.72 12.32 -14.24
CA GLU A 159 -17.26 10.96 -14.39
C GLU A 159 -16.62 10.01 -13.37
N LEU A 160 -15.30 10.09 -13.18
CA LEU A 160 -14.59 9.29 -12.18
C LEU A 160 -15.08 9.62 -10.76
N LEU A 161 -15.30 10.90 -10.44
CA LEU A 161 -15.78 11.32 -9.12
C LEU A 161 -17.14 10.70 -8.77
N LYS A 162 -18.04 10.53 -9.74
CA LYS A 162 -19.38 9.92 -9.51
C LYS A 162 -19.31 8.45 -9.09
N LEU A 163 -18.19 7.77 -9.36
CA LEU A 163 -18.00 6.35 -9.03
C LEU A 163 -17.41 6.14 -7.63
N LEU A 164 -16.95 7.22 -7.00
CA LEU A 164 -16.31 7.18 -5.69
C LEU A 164 -17.38 7.43 -4.60
N PRO A 165 -17.38 6.63 -3.52
CA PRO A 165 -18.25 6.91 -2.38
C PRO A 165 -17.82 8.21 -1.68
N ASN A 166 -18.75 9.00 -1.21
CA ASN A 166 -18.47 10.15 -0.34
C ASN A 166 -18.68 9.70 1.11
N THR A 167 -17.59 9.41 1.80
CA THR A 167 -17.61 8.86 3.16
C THR A 167 -17.16 9.86 4.23
N GLY A 168 -16.56 10.98 3.81
CA GLY A 168 -15.89 11.89 4.74
C GLY A 168 -14.52 11.41 5.25
N ASP A 169 -14.11 10.18 4.89
CA ASP A 169 -12.81 9.60 5.19
C ASP A 169 -12.05 9.32 3.89
N PRO A 170 -10.89 9.97 3.65
CA PRO A 170 -10.15 9.81 2.40
C PRO A 170 -9.54 8.41 2.22
N ARG A 171 -9.53 7.57 3.26
CA ARG A 171 -9.06 6.17 3.21
C ARG A 171 -10.11 5.23 2.61
N THR A 172 -11.38 5.58 2.69
CA THR A 172 -12.52 4.74 2.28
C THR A 172 -13.36 5.35 1.17
N GLY A 173 -13.19 6.65 0.89
CA GLY A 173 -13.91 7.38 -0.14
C GLY A 173 -13.45 8.82 -0.28
N VAL A 174 -14.30 9.68 -0.79
CA VAL A 174 -14.04 11.12 -0.92
C VAL A 174 -14.32 11.81 0.41
N MET A 175 -13.38 12.62 0.86
CA MET A 175 -13.52 13.59 1.94
C MET A 175 -13.71 14.98 1.36
N GLY A 176 -14.79 15.66 1.72
CA GLY A 176 -15.10 17.01 1.27
C GLY A 176 -15.59 17.08 -0.18
N ASN A 177 -15.64 18.29 -0.74
CA ASN A 177 -16.08 18.55 -2.11
C ASN A 177 -14.90 19.15 -2.91
N PRO A 178 -14.41 18.52 -3.98
CA PRO A 178 -13.28 19.01 -4.75
C PRO A 178 -13.49 20.40 -5.42
N LYS A 179 -14.71 20.91 -5.44
CA LYS A 179 -15.03 22.28 -5.88
C LYS A 179 -14.81 23.33 -4.80
N GLU A 180 -14.70 22.90 -3.55
CA GLU A 180 -14.47 23.76 -2.41
C GLU A 180 -12.97 23.89 -2.11
N HIS A 181 -12.55 25.03 -1.53
CA HIS A 181 -11.14 25.23 -1.23
C HIS A 181 -10.67 24.40 -0.05
N LEU A 182 -11.46 24.32 1.02
CA LEU A 182 -11.11 23.61 2.24
C LEU A 182 -12.33 22.92 2.84
N TYR A 183 -12.06 21.77 3.45
CA TYR A 183 -13.01 21.03 4.27
C TYR A 183 -12.35 20.75 5.63
N GLN A 184 -12.93 21.26 6.72
CA GLN A 184 -12.36 21.16 8.08
C GLN A 184 -10.85 21.56 8.15
N GLY A 185 -10.45 22.60 7.40
CA GLY A 185 -9.08 23.10 7.39
C GLY A 185 -8.09 22.32 6.51
N VAL A 186 -8.55 21.33 5.73
CA VAL A 186 -7.74 20.59 4.77
C VAL A 186 -8.37 20.60 3.37
N PHE A 187 -7.56 20.32 2.37
CA PHE A 187 -8.09 20.14 1.02
C PHE A 187 -8.91 18.84 0.92
N PRO A 188 -10.04 18.86 0.18
CA PRO A 188 -10.78 17.65 -0.16
C PRO A 188 -9.87 16.58 -0.73
N ALA A 189 -10.01 15.34 -0.27
CA ALA A 189 -9.04 14.28 -0.52
C ALA A 189 -9.69 12.93 -0.83
N CYS A 190 -8.93 12.08 -1.55
CA CYS A 190 -9.15 10.65 -1.64
C CYS A 190 -7.78 9.98 -1.76
N TYR A 191 -7.53 8.94 -0.97
CA TYR A 191 -6.23 8.29 -0.90
C TYR A 191 -6.20 6.99 -1.72
N PRO A 192 -5.00 6.40 -1.95
CA PRO A 192 -4.87 5.19 -2.75
C PRO A 192 -5.80 4.05 -2.31
N SER A 193 -5.95 3.81 -1.00
CA SER A 193 -6.82 2.75 -0.47
C SER A 193 -8.29 2.88 -0.88
N ALA A 194 -8.78 4.10 -1.10
CA ALA A 194 -10.14 4.35 -1.58
C ALA A 194 -10.23 4.40 -3.12
N LEU A 195 -9.19 4.93 -3.79
CA LEU A 195 -9.17 5.08 -5.25
C LEU A 195 -8.97 3.74 -5.96
N VAL A 196 -7.98 2.95 -5.53
CA VAL A 196 -7.56 1.72 -6.21
C VAL A 196 -8.69 0.72 -6.43
N PRO A 197 -9.60 0.44 -5.47
CA PRO A 197 -10.72 -0.45 -5.71
C PRO A 197 -11.66 0.00 -6.85
N VAL A 198 -11.79 1.32 -7.07
CA VAL A 198 -12.59 1.87 -8.16
C VAL A 198 -11.82 1.80 -9.48
N LEU A 199 -10.53 2.16 -9.48
CA LEU A 199 -9.67 2.16 -10.66
C LEU A 199 -9.47 0.74 -11.22
N LYS A 200 -9.39 -0.28 -10.36
CA LYS A 200 -9.29 -1.70 -10.73
C LYS A 200 -10.48 -2.21 -11.55
N LYS A 201 -11.64 -1.57 -11.46
CA LYS A 201 -12.80 -1.92 -12.30
C LYS A 201 -12.56 -1.61 -13.78
N PHE A 202 -11.65 -0.70 -14.09
CA PHE A 202 -11.23 -0.35 -15.45
C PHE A 202 -9.97 -1.09 -15.87
N VAL A 203 -8.97 -1.15 -14.97
CA VAL A 203 -7.67 -1.76 -15.23
C VAL A 203 -7.29 -2.61 -14.00
N PRO A 204 -7.51 -3.93 -14.04
CA PRO A 204 -7.31 -4.83 -12.88
C PRO A 204 -5.87 -4.84 -12.32
N THR A 205 -4.88 -4.47 -13.13
CA THR A 205 -3.46 -4.45 -12.76
C THR A 205 -3.03 -3.18 -12.01
N ILE A 206 -3.90 -2.20 -11.80
CA ILE A 206 -3.60 -1.02 -10.96
C ILE A 206 -3.39 -1.47 -9.52
N GLU A 207 -2.38 -0.92 -8.85
CA GLU A 207 -2.02 -1.30 -7.48
C GLU A 207 -1.91 -0.10 -6.55
N ASP A 208 -2.28 -0.30 -5.27
CA ASP A 208 -1.84 0.59 -4.19
C ASP A 208 -0.35 0.35 -3.98
N PHE A 209 0.44 1.33 -4.39
CA PHE A 209 1.90 1.30 -4.36
C PHE A 209 2.46 2.14 -3.20
N SER A 210 1.62 2.44 -2.22
CA SER A 210 2.00 3.21 -1.04
C SER A 210 3.13 2.53 -0.28
N GLY A 211 4.08 3.34 0.20
CA GLY A 211 5.31 2.87 0.84
C GLY A 211 6.49 2.71 -0.12
N ALA A 212 6.29 2.76 -1.43
CA ALA A 212 7.35 2.65 -2.43
C ALA A 212 8.45 3.71 -2.22
N SER A 213 9.70 3.30 -2.39
CA SER A 213 10.82 4.23 -2.48
C SER A 213 10.88 4.95 -3.84
N PHE A 214 11.67 6.01 -3.94
CA PHE A 214 11.91 6.64 -5.26
C PHE A 214 12.58 5.70 -6.25
N GLU A 215 13.41 4.78 -5.76
CA GLU A 215 14.05 3.77 -6.60
C GLU A 215 13.03 2.72 -7.09
N ASP A 216 12.07 2.30 -6.25
CA ASP A 216 10.96 1.45 -6.70
C ASP A 216 10.11 2.16 -7.78
N ILE A 217 9.87 3.47 -7.61
CA ILE A 217 9.15 4.28 -8.60
C ILE A 217 9.94 4.37 -9.91
N LYS A 218 11.26 4.61 -9.88
CA LYS A 218 12.11 4.61 -11.09
C LYS A 218 12.03 3.28 -11.83
N LEU A 219 12.09 2.17 -11.09
CA LEU A 219 11.94 0.84 -11.67
C LEU A 219 10.62 0.70 -12.43
N GLN A 220 9.51 1.14 -11.87
CA GLN A 220 8.20 1.05 -12.54
C GLN A 220 8.12 1.98 -13.76
N LEU A 221 8.62 3.19 -13.63
CA LEU A 221 8.70 4.13 -14.77
C LEU A 221 9.56 3.56 -15.89
N SER A 222 10.72 2.92 -15.59
CA SER A 222 11.60 2.30 -16.61
C SER A 222 10.92 1.18 -17.39
N GLN A 223 9.86 0.59 -16.83
CA GLN A 223 9.02 -0.42 -17.48
C GLN A 223 7.83 0.17 -18.26
N GLY A 224 7.73 1.52 -18.34
CA GLY A 224 6.64 2.21 -19.05
C GLY A 224 5.36 2.35 -18.21
N HIS A 225 5.43 2.16 -16.92
CA HIS A 225 4.30 2.32 -16.00
C HIS A 225 4.30 3.72 -15.39
N THR A 226 3.15 4.39 -15.39
CA THR A 226 3.01 5.69 -14.72
C THR A 226 2.69 5.50 -13.25
N VAL A 227 3.12 6.47 -12.41
CA VAL A 227 2.91 6.41 -10.95
C VAL A 227 2.31 7.71 -10.45
N GLN A 228 1.16 7.64 -9.83
CA GLN A 228 0.57 8.78 -9.12
C GLN A 228 1.12 8.83 -7.70
N ILE A 229 1.57 10.00 -7.24
CA ILE A 229 2.04 10.21 -5.87
C ILE A 229 1.33 11.38 -5.20
N TRP A 230 1.37 11.38 -3.85
CA TRP A 230 0.91 12.48 -3.01
C TRP A 230 2.09 13.12 -2.28
N LEU A 231 2.13 14.44 -2.28
CA LEU A 231 3.18 15.25 -1.67
C LEU A 231 2.53 16.21 -0.66
N SER A 232 3.17 16.48 0.46
CA SER A 232 2.75 17.53 1.38
C SER A 232 3.84 18.56 1.57
N ARG A 233 3.53 19.83 1.36
CA ARG A 233 4.47 20.95 1.55
C ARG A 233 4.66 21.33 3.02
N VAL A 234 3.81 20.78 3.89
CA VAL A 234 3.86 21.01 5.34
C VAL A 234 3.71 19.68 6.06
N ILE A 235 4.20 19.62 7.29
CA ILE A 235 3.97 18.45 8.15
C ILE A 235 2.46 18.34 8.39
N PRO A 236 1.82 17.20 8.04
CA PRO A 236 0.40 16.99 8.29
C PRO A 236 0.12 17.07 9.79
N SER A 237 -0.74 18.01 10.18
CA SER A 237 -1.04 18.27 11.61
C SER A 237 -2.53 18.49 11.88
N ASN A 238 -3.35 18.60 10.85
CA ASN A 238 -4.79 18.75 11.03
C ASN A 238 -5.41 17.41 11.44
N ILE A 239 -6.14 17.43 12.55
CA ILE A 239 -6.92 16.29 13.03
C ILE A 239 -8.34 16.42 12.47
N ILE A 240 -8.75 15.43 11.68
CA ILE A 240 -10.07 15.37 11.06
C ILE A 240 -10.87 14.23 11.69
N ASN A 241 -12.08 14.53 12.13
CA ASN A 241 -13.04 13.51 12.54
C ASN A 241 -13.66 12.89 11.27
N VAL A 242 -13.49 11.58 11.11
CA VAL A 242 -13.97 10.82 9.93
C VAL A 242 -15.24 10.01 10.22
N GLY A 243 -15.84 10.17 11.38
CA GLY A 243 -17.04 9.48 11.85
C GLY A 243 -16.74 8.46 12.96
N ASP A 244 -17.79 8.03 13.66
CA ASP A 244 -17.76 7.03 14.75
C ASP A 244 -16.69 7.25 15.83
N GLY A 245 -16.28 8.51 16.04
CA GLY A 245 -15.21 8.88 16.97
C GLY A 245 -13.79 8.65 16.47
N GLU A 246 -13.61 8.18 15.26
CA GLU A 246 -12.30 8.04 14.62
C GLU A 246 -11.78 9.37 14.09
N THR A 247 -10.46 9.55 14.17
CA THR A 247 -9.76 10.71 13.64
C THR A 247 -8.59 10.30 12.76
N ILE A 248 -8.27 11.14 11.77
CA ILE A 248 -7.06 11.01 10.95
C ILE A 248 -6.23 12.28 11.01
N ILE A 249 -4.94 12.15 10.78
CA ILE A 249 -4.06 13.30 10.54
C ILE A 249 -4.03 13.57 9.04
N ALA A 250 -4.37 14.80 8.63
CA ALA A 250 -4.41 15.22 7.24
C ALA A 250 -3.61 16.50 7.01
N SER A 251 -3.32 16.83 5.75
CA SER A 251 -2.57 18.02 5.37
C SER A 251 -3.48 19.08 4.74
N ALA A 252 -3.29 20.34 5.16
CA ALA A 252 -3.91 21.49 4.51
C ALA A 252 -3.28 21.83 3.14
N TRP A 253 -2.04 21.37 2.89
CA TRP A 253 -1.26 21.72 1.70
C TRP A 253 -0.63 20.47 1.08
N TYR A 254 -1.48 19.56 0.60
CA TYR A 254 -1.00 18.43 -0.18
C TYR A 254 -1.25 18.65 -1.68
N HIS A 255 -0.50 17.94 -2.49
CA HIS A 255 -0.66 17.90 -3.94
C HIS A 255 -0.51 16.46 -4.44
N SER A 256 -1.20 16.13 -5.51
CA SER A 256 -1.06 14.84 -6.17
C SER A 256 -0.72 15.05 -7.64
N VAL A 257 0.26 14.31 -8.13
CA VAL A 257 0.80 14.39 -9.48
C VAL A 257 0.97 13.02 -10.10
N LEU A 258 0.94 12.93 -11.43
CA LEU A 258 1.24 11.70 -12.16
C LEU A 258 2.68 11.76 -12.70
N LEU A 259 3.54 10.90 -12.20
CA LEU A 259 4.91 10.74 -12.65
C LEU A 259 4.93 9.99 -13.99
N ILE A 260 5.73 10.52 -14.94
CA ILE A 260 5.83 10.01 -16.32
C ILE A 260 7.27 9.78 -16.75
N GLY A 261 8.25 10.02 -15.88
CA GLY A 261 9.66 9.83 -16.20
C GLY A 261 10.57 10.32 -15.09
N TYR A 262 11.86 10.16 -15.29
CA TYR A 262 12.91 10.59 -14.34
C TYR A 262 14.24 10.84 -15.04
N ASN A 263 15.16 11.48 -14.33
CA ASN A 263 16.59 11.53 -14.58
C ASN A 263 17.37 11.35 -13.25
N ASP A 264 18.65 11.64 -13.25
CA ASP A 264 19.54 11.57 -12.07
C ASP A 264 19.16 12.55 -10.94
N LYS A 265 18.35 13.58 -11.21
CA LYS A 265 18.03 14.66 -10.26
C LYS A 265 16.57 14.69 -9.81
N GLY A 266 15.66 14.03 -10.52
CA GLY A 266 14.24 14.11 -10.18
C GLY A 266 13.31 13.41 -11.15
N PHE A 267 12.03 13.57 -10.87
CA PHE A 267 10.94 13.06 -11.69
C PHE A 267 10.40 14.12 -12.65
N TYR A 268 9.93 13.66 -13.80
CA TYR A 268 9.02 14.41 -14.66
C TYR A 268 7.59 14.00 -14.36
N HIS A 269 6.70 14.97 -14.21
CA HIS A 269 5.29 14.72 -13.94
C HIS A 269 4.38 15.62 -14.76
N ILE A 270 3.12 15.23 -14.84
CA ILE A 270 2.01 16.06 -15.31
C ILE A 270 1.06 16.33 -14.14
N GLU A 271 0.38 17.45 -14.21
CA GLU A 271 -0.59 17.89 -13.22
C GLU A 271 -1.67 18.79 -13.82
N ALA A 272 -2.79 18.92 -13.12
CA ALA A 272 -3.96 19.66 -13.60
C ALA A 272 -3.77 21.19 -13.71
N VAL A 273 -2.76 21.75 -13.05
CA VAL A 273 -2.51 23.20 -13.00
C VAL A 273 -1.77 23.70 -14.24
N ASN A 274 -0.88 22.88 -14.80
CA ASN A 274 0.11 23.31 -15.80
C ASN A 274 -0.23 22.94 -17.26
N GLN A 275 -1.50 22.70 -17.59
CA GLN A 275 -2.02 22.58 -18.96
C GLN A 275 -1.15 21.70 -19.88
N ASN A 276 -0.97 20.44 -19.58
CA ASN A 276 -0.15 19.47 -20.34
C ASN A 276 1.37 19.77 -20.37
N LYS A 277 1.87 20.68 -19.59
CA LYS A 277 3.31 20.89 -19.47
C LYS A 277 3.91 19.83 -18.56
N LYS A 278 5.05 19.29 -19.01
CA LYS A 278 5.91 18.48 -18.14
C LYS A 278 6.54 19.38 -17.09
N VAL A 279 6.41 19.02 -15.83
CA VAL A 279 7.00 19.74 -14.71
C VAL A 279 8.07 18.85 -14.08
N PHE A 280 9.15 19.46 -13.63
CA PHE A 280 10.25 18.75 -12.98
C PHE A 280 10.11 18.81 -11.46
N LEU A 281 10.22 17.67 -10.81
CA LEU A 281 10.14 17.47 -9.38
C LEU A 281 11.50 16.96 -8.87
N ASP A 282 12.27 17.85 -8.27
CA ASP A 282 13.60 17.58 -7.75
C ASP A 282 13.56 16.59 -6.57
N PHE A 283 14.47 15.59 -6.53
CA PHE A 283 14.48 14.55 -5.50
C PHE A 283 14.73 15.10 -4.11
N GLU A 284 15.69 16.00 -3.92
CA GLU A 284 16.04 16.50 -2.59
C GLU A 284 14.87 17.23 -1.95
N LYS A 285 14.13 18.01 -2.77
CA LYS A 285 12.99 18.79 -2.30
C LYS A 285 11.73 17.94 -2.08
N SER A 286 11.53 16.92 -2.89
CA SER A 286 10.27 16.16 -2.89
C SER A 286 10.29 14.95 -1.99
N LEU A 287 11.45 14.39 -1.67
CA LEU A 287 11.56 13.19 -0.84
C LEU A 287 10.88 13.40 0.53
N SER A 288 11.25 14.47 1.23
CA SER A 288 10.64 14.79 2.54
C SER A 288 9.13 15.03 2.45
N GLN A 289 8.67 15.66 1.36
CA GLN A 289 7.24 15.91 1.11
C GLN A 289 6.46 14.61 0.85
N TYR A 290 7.09 13.64 0.20
CA TYR A 290 6.53 12.32 -0.05
C TYR A 290 6.51 11.46 1.21
N GLU A 291 7.61 11.45 1.96
CA GLU A 291 7.75 10.68 3.20
C GLU A 291 6.82 11.16 4.31
N VAL A 292 6.77 12.46 4.55
CA VAL A 292 5.93 13.06 5.61
C VAL A 292 4.43 12.80 5.36
N PHE A 293 4.03 12.58 4.12
CA PHE A 293 2.66 12.22 3.75
C PHE A 293 2.42 10.71 3.68
N GLY A 294 3.36 9.89 4.16
CA GLY A 294 3.25 8.44 4.28
C GLY A 294 3.47 7.70 2.97
N ARG A 295 4.26 8.27 2.05
CA ARG A 295 4.64 7.68 0.76
C ARG A 295 3.45 7.13 -0.02
N LYS A 296 2.35 7.89 -0.10
CA LYS A 296 1.13 7.47 -0.82
C LYS A 296 1.39 7.43 -2.32
N ALA A 297 1.08 6.30 -2.95
CA ALA A 297 1.27 6.11 -4.38
C ALA A 297 0.26 5.14 -4.99
N ILE A 298 -0.03 5.30 -6.29
CA ILE A 298 -0.77 4.36 -7.13
C ILE A 298 0.08 4.04 -8.35
N LEU A 299 0.23 2.75 -8.66
CA LEU A 299 0.91 2.25 -9.83
C LEU A 299 -0.10 1.88 -10.91
N TYR A 300 0.10 2.39 -12.12
CA TYR A 300 -0.68 2.08 -13.32
C TYR A 300 0.14 1.15 -14.23
N LYS A 301 -0.08 -0.16 -14.09
CA LYS A 301 0.57 -1.22 -14.91
C LYS A 301 -0.16 -1.45 -16.21
#